data_08666e92b3547bcdc953ef218050eec6
#
_entry.id   08666e92b3547bcdc953ef218050eec6
#
_cell.length_a   1.000
_cell.length_b   1.000
_cell.length_c   1.000
_cell.angle_alpha   90.00
_cell.angle_beta   90.00
_cell.angle_gamma   90.00
#
_symmetry.space_group_name_H-M   'P 1'
#
loop_
_entity.id
_entity.type
_entity.pdbx_description
1 polymer ?
#
loop_
_entity_poly.entity_id
_entity_poly.type
_entity_poly.pdbx_seq_one_letter_code
_entity_poly.pdbx_strand_id
1 'polypeptide(L)'
;MKRIRVPEYAVRNARKGLEQRKQYPESKRPVLSVKEANEKDIHSGVTTARTLIANDYISREMAERIYDYLNRKQADGERSLVARLVWGGEESRRFQKYLKRKVPTR
;
A
#
# COMPACT_ATOMS: atom_id res chain seq x y z
N MET A 1 15.06 17.36 1.80
CA MET A 1 13.86 16.55 1.67
C MET A 1 13.97 15.30 2.54
N LYS A 2 13.02 15.10 3.42
CA LYS A 2 13.08 13.97 4.34
C LYS A 2 12.54 12.70 3.69
N ARG A 3 13.29 11.62 3.82
CA ARG A 3 12.82 10.29 3.43
C ARG A 3 12.36 9.55 4.67
N ILE A 4 11.44 8.66 4.48
CA ILE A 4 10.83 7.90 5.57
C ILE A 4 11.22 6.44 5.42
N ARG A 5 11.78 5.87 6.49
CA ARG A 5 12.18 4.47 6.47
C ARG A 5 10.96 3.56 6.35
N VAL A 6 11.08 2.55 5.51
CA VAL A 6 10.05 1.53 5.34
C VAL A 6 10.24 0.45 6.39
N PRO A 7 9.28 0.27 7.32
CA PRO A 7 9.40 -0.80 8.31
C PRO A 7 9.39 -2.17 7.66
N GLU A 8 10.11 -3.11 8.24
CA GLU A 8 10.19 -4.47 7.72
C GLU A 8 8.81 -5.13 7.60
N TYR A 9 7.93 -4.90 8.58
CA TYR A 9 6.58 -5.48 8.53
C TYR A 9 5.78 -4.95 7.35
N ALA A 10 6.00 -3.68 6.93
CA ALA A 10 5.32 -3.13 5.76
C ALA A 10 5.81 -3.82 4.49
N VAL A 11 7.09 -4.13 4.40
CA VAL A 11 7.65 -4.89 3.28
C VAL A 11 7.02 -6.29 3.22
N ARG A 12 6.96 -6.97 4.37
CA ARG A 12 6.34 -8.29 4.44
C ARG A 12 4.87 -8.26 4.05
N ASN A 13 4.15 -7.25 4.52
CA ASN A 13 2.74 -7.07 4.17
C ASN A 13 2.56 -6.86 2.68
N ALA A 14 3.39 -6.01 2.07
CA ALA A 14 3.33 -5.76 0.63
C ALA A 14 3.58 -7.04 -0.18
N ARG A 15 4.58 -7.83 0.20
CA ARG A 15 4.87 -9.12 -0.45
C ARG A 15 3.69 -10.08 -0.33
N LYS A 16 3.14 -10.20 0.87
CA LYS A 16 2.00 -11.06 1.13
C LYS A 16 0.78 -10.61 0.33
N GLY A 17 0.55 -9.31 0.29
CA GLY A 17 -0.58 -8.75 -0.47
C GLY A 17 -0.47 -9.05 -1.95
N LEU A 18 0.71 -8.87 -2.55
CA LEU A 18 0.92 -9.20 -3.96
C LEU A 18 0.72 -10.67 -4.23
N GLU A 19 1.20 -11.53 -3.34
CA GLU A 19 1.03 -12.98 -3.48
C GLU A 19 -0.43 -13.40 -3.43
N GLN A 20 -1.17 -12.88 -2.46
CA GLN A 20 -2.59 -13.19 -2.33
C GLN A 20 -3.41 -12.62 -3.48
N ARG A 21 -3.03 -11.43 -3.98
CA ARG A 21 -3.68 -10.81 -5.12
C ARG A 21 -3.63 -11.70 -6.36
N LYS A 22 -2.52 -12.38 -6.58
CA LYS A 22 -2.36 -13.28 -7.74
C LYS A 22 -3.33 -14.46 -7.72
N GLN A 23 -3.87 -14.81 -6.58
CA GLN A 23 -4.78 -15.93 -6.45
C GLN A 23 -6.19 -15.59 -6.93
N TYR A 24 -6.49 -14.31 -7.14
CA TYR A 24 -7.78 -13.88 -7.69
C TYR A 24 -7.74 -13.92 -9.21
N PRO A 25 -8.87 -14.21 -9.87
CA PRO A 25 -8.97 -14.05 -11.33
C PRO A 25 -8.60 -12.60 -11.70
N GLU A 26 -7.94 -12.45 -12.83
CA GLU A 26 -7.43 -11.14 -13.27
C GLU A 26 -8.49 -10.04 -13.21
N SER A 27 -9.72 -10.35 -13.63
CA SER A 27 -10.83 -9.38 -13.64
C SER A 27 -11.34 -9.01 -12.25
N LYS A 28 -10.95 -9.76 -11.21
CA LYS A 28 -11.45 -9.55 -9.83
C LYS A 28 -10.35 -9.25 -8.83
N ARG A 29 -9.12 -9.01 -9.29
CA ARG A 29 -8.01 -8.73 -8.39
C ARG A 29 -8.20 -7.44 -7.62
N PRO A 30 -7.90 -7.45 -6.30
CA PRO A 30 -7.86 -6.22 -5.52
C PRO A 30 -6.77 -5.30 -6.08
N VAL A 31 -6.96 -4.03 -5.98
CA VAL A 31 -6.13 -2.94 -6.48
C VAL A 31 -5.86 -3.03 -7.99
N LEU A 32 -5.61 -1.90 -8.59
CA LEU A 32 -5.37 -1.80 -10.02
C LEU A 32 -3.96 -2.28 -10.36
N SER A 33 -3.83 -2.93 -11.52
CA SER A 33 -2.53 -3.22 -12.10
C SER A 33 -1.88 -1.92 -12.58
N VAL A 34 -0.59 -1.98 -12.91
CA VAL A 34 0.11 -0.82 -13.46
C VAL A 34 -0.58 -0.33 -14.73
N LYS A 35 -0.97 -1.26 -15.61
CA LYS A 35 -1.65 -0.92 -16.86
C LYS A 35 -2.98 -0.22 -16.60
N GLU A 36 -3.82 -0.75 -15.71
CA GLU A 36 -5.12 -0.17 -15.39
C GLU A 36 -4.97 1.21 -14.76
N ALA A 37 -4.01 1.38 -13.86
CA ALA A 37 -3.77 2.66 -13.22
C ALA A 37 -3.28 3.70 -14.22
N ASN A 38 -2.42 3.32 -15.15
CA ASN A 38 -1.94 4.21 -16.20
C ASN A 38 -3.09 4.69 -17.09
N GLU A 39 -4.01 3.78 -17.44
CA GLU A 39 -5.19 4.14 -18.24
C GLU A 39 -6.08 5.15 -17.52
N LYS A 40 -6.11 5.11 -16.19
CA LYS A 40 -6.92 6.01 -15.36
C LYS A 40 -6.14 7.20 -14.84
N ASP A 41 -4.86 7.32 -15.21
CA ASP A 41 -3.94 8.36 -14.76
C ASP A 41 -3.88 8.46 -13.22
N ILE A 42 -3.84 7.31 -12.55
CA ILE A 42 -3.72 7.24 -11.10
C ILE A 42 -2.59 6.31 -10.69
N HIS A 43 -2.20 6.39 -9.43
CA HIS A 43 -1.09 5.60 -8.90
C HIS A 43 -1.52 4.18 -8.61
N SER A 44 -0.75 3.21 -9.10
CA SER A 44 -1.05 1.79 -8.93
C SER A 44 -0.67 1.29 -7.53
N GLY A 45 -1.56 0.49 -6.92
CA GLY A 45 -1.23 -0.24 -5.70
C GLY A 45 -0.09 -1.23 -5.90
N VAL A 46 -0.03 -1.85 -7.07
CA VAL A 46 1.06 -2.77 -7.42
C VAL A 46 2.40 -2.03 -7.46
N THR A 47 2.42 -0.84 -8.08
CA THR A 47 3.62 0.01 -8.10
C THR A 47 4.04 0.39 -6.68
N THR A 48 3.07 0.75 -5.83
CA THR A 48 3.32 1.10 -4.44
C THR A 48 3.97 -0.07 -3.70
N ALA A 49 3.41 -1.27 -3.84
CA ALA A 49 3.95 -2.46 -3.19
C ALA A 49 5.39 -2.74 -3.64
N ARG A 50 5.65 -2.65 -4.94
CA ARG A 50 6.99 -2.86 -5.50
C ARG A 50 7.98 -1.84 -4.95
N THR A 51 7.55 -0.59 -4.81
CA THR A 51 8.39 0.47 -4.25
C THR A 51 8.74 0.17 -2.79
N LEU A 52 7.76 -0.25 -1.98
CA LEU A 52 8.00 -0.62 -0.59
C LEU A 52 8.98 -1.78 -0.46
N ILE A 53 8.85 -2.78 -1.32
CA ILE A 53 9.69 -3.98 -1.29
C ILE A 53 11.13 -3.66 -1.73
N ALA A 54 11.28 -2.81 -2.72
CA ALA A 54 12.59 -2.54 -3.35
C ALA A 54 13.43 -1.48 -2.63
N ASN A 55 12.84 -0.70 -1.73
CA ASN A 55 13.53 0.45 -1.14
C ASN A 55 13.49 0.43 0.38
N ASP A 56 14.59 0.84 1.00
CA ASP A 56 14.64 1.01 2.47
C ASP A 56 13.93 2.28 2.92
N TYR A 57 13.80 3.25 2.00
CA TYR A 57 13.19 4.56 2.29
C TYR A 57 12.24 4.95 1.18
N ILE A 58 11.21 5.69 1.54
CA ILE A 58 10.27 6.27 0.58
C ILE A 58 10.21 7.77 0.78
N SER A 59 9.75 8.49 -0.26
CA SER A 59 9.57 9.92 -0.16
C SER A 59 8.40 10.26 0.77
N ARG A 60 8.41 11.48 1.28
CA ARG A 60 7.29 11.98 2.07
C ARG A 60 5.99 11.94 1.27
N GLU A 61 6.05 12.30 -0.02
CA GLU A 61 4.86 12.27 -0.88
C GLU A 61 4.27 10.86 -1.00
N MET A 62 5.14 9.85 -1.16
CA MET A 62 4.70 8.47 -1.20
C MET A 62 4.09 8.06 0.13
N ALA A 63 4.71 8.44 1.25
CA ALA A 63 4.19 8.14 2.58
C ALA A 63 2.82 8.77 2.81
N GLU A 64 2.62 10.00 2.38
CA GLU A 64 1.32 10.68 2.48
C GLU A 64 0.25 9.95 1.65
N ARG A 65 0.61 9.54 0.45
CA ARG A 65 -0.30 8.81 -0.43
C ARG A 65 -0.73 7.48 0.18
N ILE A 66 0.22 6.75 0.75
CA ILE A 66 -0.05 5.48 1.43
C ILE A 66 -0.94 5.72 2.65
N TYR A 67 -0.61 6.73 3.45
CA TYR A 67 -1.40 7.07 4.63
C TYR A 67 -2.85 7.39 4.26
N ASP A 68 -3.03 8.21 3.23
CA ASP A 68 -4.38 8.58 2.78
C ASP A 68 -5.17 7.35 2.34
N TYR A 69 -4.53 6.44 1.61
CA TYR A 69 -5.18 5.21 1.18
C TYR A 69 -5.59 4.35 2.39
N LEU A 70 -4.67 4.12 3.32
CA LEU A 70 -4.93 3.28 4.49
C LEU A 70 -5.93 3.90 5.46
N ASN A 71 -6.02 5.22 5.47
CA ASN A 71 -6.93 5.95 6.35
C ASN A 71 -8.36 6.03 5.82
N ARG A 72 -8.59 5.65 4.57
CA ARG A 72 -9.93 5.62 4.00
C ARG A 72 -10.75 4.52 4.64
N LYS A 73 -12.06 4.75 4.76
CA LYS A 73 -12.96 3.69 5.17
C LYS A 73 -12.93 2.58 4.15
N GLN A 74 -12.56 1.39 4.60
CA GLN A 74 -12.46 0.22 3.74
C GLN A 74 -13.69 -0.65 3.94
N ALA A 75 -14.14 -1.31 2.87
CA ALA A 75 -15.17 -2.33 2.99
C ALA A 75 -14.61 -3.52 3.74
N ASP A 76 -15.46 -4.25 4.43
CA ASP A 76 -15.06 -5.49 5.08
C ASP A 76 -14.88 -6.60 4.05
N GLY A 77 -14.07 -7.58 4.37
CA GLY A 77 -13.89 -8.76 3.57
C GLY A 77 -12.44 -9.00 3.15
N GLU A 78 -12.24 -10.18 2.59
CA GLU A 78 -10.91 -10.65 2.21
C GLU A 78 -10.24 -9.78 1.16
N ARG A 79 -11.00 -9.34 0.14
CA ARG A 79 -10.43 -8.50 -0.92
C ARG A 79 -9.92 -7.17 -0.36
N SER A 80 -10.64 -6.59 0.58
CA SER A 80 -10.21 -5.33 1.21
C SER A 80 -8.96 -5.52 2.04
N LEU A 81 -8.85 -6.64 2.73
CA LEU A 81 -7.66 -6.96 3.50
C LEU A 81 -6.44 -7.13 2.57
N VAL A 82 -6.60 -7.84 1.46
CA VAL A 82 -5.53 -8.02 0.47
C VAL A 82 -5.10 -6.66 -0.09
N ALA A 83 -6.05 -5.80 -0.43
CA ALA A 83 -5.74 -4.45 -0.92
C ALA A 83 -4.92 -3.68 0.10
N ARG A 84 -5.30 -3.75 1.38
CA ARG A 84 -4.56 -3.09 2.46
C ARG A 84 -3.14 -3.62 2.57
N LEU A 85 -2.96 -4.94 2.49
CA LEU A 85 -1.63 -5.57 2.54
C LEU A 85 -0.74 -5.09 1.40
N VAL A 86 -1.28 -4.97 0.20
CA VAL A 86 -0.54 -4.46 -0.97
C VAL A 86 0.04 -3.08 -0.68
N TRP A 87 -0.67 -2.24 0.06
CA TRP A 87 -0.19 -0.92 0.46
C TRP A 87 0.64 -0.93 1.73
N GLY A 88 1.04 -2.11 2.21
CA GLY A 88 1.90 -2.27 3.37
C GLY A 88 1.18 -2.29 4.70
N GLY A 89 -0.15 -2.18 4.70
CA GLY A 89 -0.94 -2.16 5.93
C GLY A 89 -1.44 -3.52 6.36
N GLU A 90 -2.12 -3.55 7.48
CA GLU A 90 -2.70 -4.77 8.05
C GLU A 90 -3.84 -4.39 8.99
N GLU A 91 -4.56 -5.38 9.49
CA GLU A 91 -5.71 -5.14 10.38
C GLU A 91 -5.35 -4.35 11.63
N SER A 92 -4.14 -4.54 12.17
CA SER A 92 -3.70 -3.83 13.38
C SER A 92 -3.47 -2.34 13.14
N ARG A 93 -3.43 -1.91 11.87
CA ARG A 93 -3.18 -0.53 11.47
C ARG A 93 -1.83 0.01 11.96
N ARG A 94 -0.89 -0.88 12.20
CA ARG A 94 0.44 -0.52 12.67
C ARG A 94 1.16 0.44 11.73
N PHE A 95 1.15 0.16 10.43
CA PHE A 95 1.81 1.00 9.44
C PHE A 95 1.13 2.37 9.34
N GLN A 96 -0.19 2.40 9.39
CA GLN A 96 -0.95 3.63 9.37
C GLN A 96 -0.55 4.54 10.55
N LYS A 97 -0.44 3.98 11.74
CA LYS A 97 -0.02 4.73 12.93
C LYS A 97 1.42 5.21 12.81
N TYR A 98 2.30 4.38 12.27
CA TYR A 98 3.69 4.74 12.02
C TYR A 98 3.79 5.93 11.08
N LEU A 99 3.06 5.88 9.95
CA LEU A 99 3.07 6.95 8.96
C LEU A 99 2.52 8.25 9.55
N LYS A 100 1.49 8.17 10.37
CA LYS A 100 0.92 9.34 11.03
C LYS A 100 1.95 10.10 11.86
N ARG A 101 2.83 9.36 12.55
CA ARG A 101 3.90 9.97 13.32
C ARG A 101 5.00 10.58 12.44
N LYS A 102 5.23 10.01 11.25
CA LYS A 102 6.28 10.45 10.35
C LYS A 102 5.85 11.59 9.43
N VAL A 103 4.54 11.81 9.30
CA VAL A 103 3.98 12.87 8.48
C VAL A 103 3.04 13.72 9.35
N PRO A 104 3.58 14.43 10.36
CA PRO A 104 2.76 15.07 11.41
C PRO A 104 1.90 16.23 10.92
N THR A 105 2.17 16.77 9.75
CA THR A 105 1.40 17.89 9.19
C THR A 105 0.10 17.46 8.51
N ARG A 106 -0.18 16.17 8.49
CA ARG A 106 -1.39 15.63 7.85
C ARG A 106 -2.61 15.68 8.75
#